data_481082e8c1dc403ab0b4c64cafc79b7f
#
_entry.id   481082e8c1dc403ab0b4c64cafc79b7f
#
_cell.length_a   1.000
_cell.length_b   1.000
_cell.length_c   1.000
_cell.angle_alpha   90.00
_cell.angle_beta   90.00
_cell.angle_gamma   90.00
#
_symmetry.space_group_name_H-M   'P 1'
#
loop_
_entity.id
_entity.type
_entity.pdbx_description
1 polymer ?
#
loop_
_entity_poly.entity_id
_entity_poly.type
_entity_poly.pdbx_seq_one_letter_code
_entity_poly.pdbx_strand_id
1 'polypeptide(L)'
;MSENLLEKRYGVGSTRKKDRVFAIVIASIALVAFLVWALIFTIDDSQKISTRDVGFTVNDEFSTEVVFEVTRQPGQKVMCDVQVLSQSYAVVGYKTIAVEPSANRSVVVSTVVNTTELGTTGLVDSCR
;
A
#
# COMPACT_ATOMS: atom_id res chain seq x y z
N MET A 1 -7.14 -19.96 61.85
CA MET A 1 -8.63 -20.09 61.79
C MET A 1 -9.35 -18.85 61.26
N SER A 2 -8.68 -17.76 61.01
CA SER A 2 -9.28 -16.48 60.54
C SER A 2 -9.28 -16.29 58.99
N GLU A 3 -8.54 -17.07 58.22
CA GLU A 3 -8.46 -16.91 56.78
C GLU A 3 -9.71 -17.38 56.02
N ASN A 4 -10.41 -18.38 56.54
CA ASN A 4 -11.61 -18.91 55.89
C ASN A 4 -12.86 -18.01 55.97
N LEU A 5 -12.89 -17.05 56.88
CA LEU A 5 -14.01 -16.12 57.06
C LEU A 5 -13.99 -14.95 56.10
N LEU A 6 -12.82 -14.56 55.63
CA LEU A 6 -12.64 -13.49 54.63
C LEU A 6 -12.96 -14.01 53.20
N GLU A 7 -12.59 -15.26 52.90
CA GLU A 7 -12.93 -15.90 51.61
C GLU A 7 -14.44 -16.07 51.40
N LYS A 8 -15.18 -16.35 52.48
CA LYS A 8 -16.64 -16.51 52.42
C LYS A 8 -17.39 -15.18 52.25
N ARG A 9 -16.80 -14.05 52.65
CA ARG A 9 -17.40 -12.71 52.49
C ARG A 9 -17.14 -12.07 51.15
N TYR A 10 -16.04 -12.41 50.50
CA TYR A 10 -15.62 -11.78 49.22
C TYR A 10 -15.73 -12.71 48.00
N GLY A 11 -16.29 -13.91 48.14
CA GLY A 11 -16.64 -14.78 47.02
C GLY A 11 -15.48 -15.27 46.14
N VAL A 12 -14.24 -15.30 46.69
CA VAL A 12 -13.03 -15.62 45.88
C VAL A 12 -12.80 -17.15 45.73
N GLY A 13 -13.67 -17.98 46.25
CA GLY A 13 -13.41 -19.42 46.48
C GLY A 13 -13.75 -20.39 45.34
N SER A 14 -14.40 -20.01 44.23
CA SER A 14 -14.88 -21.01 43.28
C SER A 14 -14.72 -20.66 41.78
N THR A 15 -14.16 -19.52 41.45
CA THR A 15 -14.14 -18.99 40.08
C THR A 15 -12.87 -19.32 39.31
N ARG A 16 -11.78 -19.70 39.97
CA ARG A 16 -10.47 -19.92 39.31
C ARG A 16 -10.50 -20.83 38.05
N LYS A 17 -11.33 -21.87 38.03
CA LYS A 17 -11.45 -22.76 36.86
C LYS A 17 -12.29 -22.10 35.77
N LYS A 18 -13.39 -21.44 36.12
CA LYS A 18 -14.26 -20.72 35.17
C LYS A 18 -13.53 -19.51 34.61
N ASP A 19 -12.80 -18.78 35.44
CA ASP A 19 -12.02 -17.62 35.01
C ASP A 19 -10.87 -18.01 34.08
N ARG A 20 -10.22 -19.15 34.31
CA ARG A 20 -9.20 -19.70 33.38
C ARG A 20 -9.81 -20.10 32.05
N VAL A 21 -10.94 -20.80 32.04
CA VAL A 21 -11.62 -21.19 30.80
C VAL A 21 -12.07 -19.94 30.03
N PHE A 22 -12.64 -18.97 30.73
CA PHE A 22 -13.07 -17.71 30.15
C PHE A 22 -11.87 -16.93 29.55
N ALA A 23 -10.75 -16.87 30.27
CA ALA A 23 -9.52 -16.24 29.79
C ALA A 23 -8.96 -16.95 28.53
N ILE A 24 -8.98 -18.30 28.50
CA ILE A 24 -8.53 -19.08 27.34
C ILE A 24 -9.44 -18.82 26.13
N VAL A 25 -10.75 -18.77 26.34
CA VAL A 25 -11.73 -18.50 25.28
C VAL A 25 -11.51 -17.10 24.70
N ILE A 26 -11.36 -16.08 25.54
CA ILE A 26 -11.07 -14.72 25.07
C ILE A 26 -9.74 -14.66 24.32
N ALA A 27 -8.69 -15.29 24.86
CA ALA A 27 -7.38 -15.33 24.23
C ALA A 27 -7.42 -16.03 22.87
N SER A 28 -8.18 -17.11 22.73
CA SER A 28 -8.34 -17.83 21.45
C SER A 28 -9.10 -17.00 20.42
N ILE A 29 -10.16 -16.31 20.81
CA ILE A 29 -10.91 -15.40 19.92
C ILE A 29 -10.01 -14.24 19.47
N ALA A 30 -9.26 -13.64 20.39
CA ALA A 30 -8.33 -12.56 20.06
C ALA A 30 -7.23 -13.03 19.09
N LEU A 31 -6.69 -14.25 19.28
CA LEU A 31 -5.70 -14.83 18.40
C LEU A 31 -6.25 -15.04 16.98
N VAL A 32 -7.45 -15.61 16.87
CA VAL A 32 -8.11 -15.84 15.57
C VAL A 32 -8.40 -14.51 14.88
N ALA A 33 -8.92 -13.53 15.59
CA ALA A 33 -9.17 -12.20 15.05
C ALA A 33 -7.88 -11.53 14.56
N PHE A 34 -6.79 -11.67 15.30
CA PHE A 34 -5.48 -11.16 14.91
C PHE A 34 -4.94 -11.85 13.64
N LEU A 35 -5.07 -13.18 13.55
CA LEU A 35 -4.64 -13.92 12.37
C LEU A 35 -5.43 -13.52 11.11
N VAL A 36 -6.76 -13.39 11.24
CA VAL A 36 -7.62 -12.94 10.14
C VAL A 36 -7.23 -11.53 9.70
N TRP A 37 -7.04 -10.63 10.66
CA TRP A 37 -6.61 -9.26 10.37
C TRP A 37 -5.25 -9.23 9.65
N ALA A 38 -4.27 -10.01 10.12
CA ALA A 38 -2.95 -10.09 9.51
C ALA A 38 -3.01 -10.66 8.08
N LEU A 39 -3.85 -11.66 7.83
CA LEU A 39 -4.06 -12.22 6.49
C LEU A 39 -4.65 -11.19 5.53
N ILE A 40 -5.71 -10.47 5.95
CA ILE A 40 -6.34 -9.43 5.13
C ILE A 40 -5.32 -8.34 4.79
N PHE A 41 -4.55 -7.89 5.78
CA PHE A 41 -3.55 -6.84 5.59
C PHE A 41 -2.44 -7.27 4.60
N THR A 42 -1.99 -8.53 4.69
CA THR A 42 -0.96 -9.07 3.79
C THR A 42 -1.46 -9.20 2.35
N ILE A 43 -2.71 -9.62 2.16
CA ILE A 43 -3.30 -9.76 0.83
C ILE A 43 -3.49 -8.40 0.17
N ASP A 44 -4.00 -7.41 0.92
CA ASP A 44 -4.23 -6.06 0.40
C ASP A 44 -2.93 -5.38 -0.04
N ASP A 45 -1.86 -5.52 0.73
CA ASP A 45 -0.54 -4.97 0.37
C ASP A 45 0.06 -5.64 -0.89
N SER A 46 -0.22 -6.92 -1.09
CA SER A 46 0.26 -7.68 -2.26
C SER A 46 -0.36 -7.23 -3.58
N GLN A 47 -1.51 -6.59 -3.53
CA GLN A 47 -2.24 -6.13 -4.72
C GLN A 47 -1.94 -4.67 -5.09
N LYS A 48 -1.22 -3.96 -4.25
CA LYS A 48 -0.88 -2.57 -4.52
C LYS A 48 0.02 -2.43 -5.74
N ILE A 49 -0.36 -1.51 -6.60
CA ILE A 49 0.47 -1.04 -7.70
C ILE A 49 1.49 -0.07 -7.10
N SER A 50 2.76 -0.37 -7.28
CA SER A 50 3.85 0.50 -6.84
C SER A 50 4.56 1.08 -8.05
N THR A 51 4.87 2.36 -7.99
CA THR A 51 5.62 3.06 -9.04
C THR A 51 6.90 3.64 -8.47
N ARG A 52 7.93 3.65 -9.29
CA ARG A 52 9.20 4.27 -8.98
C ARG A 52 9.67 5.10 -10.17
N ASP A 53 9.92 6.36 -9.95
CA ASP A 53 10.53 7.22 -10.98
C ASP A 53 11.98 6.78 -11.20
N VAL A 54 12.32 6.48 -12.44
CA VAL A 54 13.68 6.11 -12.86
C VAL A 54 14.43 7.35 -13.32
N GLY A 55 13.78 8.19 -14.11
CA GLY A 55 14.37 9.41 -14.59
C GLY A 55 13.52 10.10 -15.65
N PHE A 56 14.01 11.20 -16.13
CA PHE A 56 13.41 11.95 -17.23
C PHE A 56 14.51 12.56 -18.10
N THR A 57 14.17 12.81 -19.36
CA THR A 57 15.04 13.50 -20.31
C THR A 57 14.24 14.60 -21.02
N VAL A 58 14.69 15.82 -20.93
CA VAL A 58 14.10 16.95 -21.66
C VAL A 58 14.64 16.90 -23.08
N ASN A 59 13.78 16.57 -24.04
CA ASN A 59 14.16 16.52 -25.45
C ASN A 59 14.21 17.93 -26.09
N ASP A 60 13.16 18.72 -25.83
CA ASP A 60 13.04 20.11 -26.26
C ASP A 60 12.08 20.89 -25.36
N GLU A 61 11.78 22.16 -25.70
CA GLU A 61 10.89 23.03 -24.92
C GLU A 61 9.45 22.49 -24.78
N PHE A 62 9.04 21.60 -25.68
CA PHE A 62 7.65 21.10 -25.76
C PHE A 62 7.53 19.60 -25.60
N SER A 63 8.62 18.89 -25.31
CA SER A 63 8.59 17.45 -25.09
C SER A 63 9.60 17.00 -24.04
N THR A 64 9.13 16.15 -23.13
CA THR A 64 9.95 15.52 -22.10
C THR A 64 9.67 14.03 -22.09
N GLU A 65 10.70 13.22 -22.16
CA GLU A 65 10.61 11.78 -21.98
C GLU A 65 10.68 11.44 -20.50
N VAL A 66 9.73 10.68 -20.01
CA VAL A 66 9.68 10.22 -18.62
C VAL A 66 9.83 8.69 -18.59
N VAL A 67 10.75 8.22 -17.77
CA VAL A 67 11.03 6.79 -17.58
C VAL A 67 10.71 6.42 -16.13
N PHE A 68 9.86 5.42 -15.97
CA PHE A 68 9.44 4.95 -14.66
C PHE A 68 9.26 3.43 -14.63
N GLU A 69 9.35 2.87 -13.45
CA GLU A 69 9.12 1.46 -13.20
C GLU A 69 7.77 1.25 -12.52
N VAL A 70 6.99 0.31 -13.04
CA VAL A 70 5.71 -0.10 -12.47
C VAL A 70 5.84 -1.52 -11.95
N THR A 71 5.59 -1.70 -10.67
CA THR A 71 5.51 -3.01 -10.03
C THR A 71 4.04 -3.35 -9.77
N ARG A 72 3.60 -4.48 -10.31
CA ARG A 72 2.21 -4.93 -10.25
C ARG A 72 2.15 -6.46 -10.26
N GLN A 73 0.96 -7.01 -10.11
CA GLN A 73 0.78 -8.45 -10.31
C GLN A 73 0.91 -8.81 -11.81
N PRO A 74 1.53 -9.97 -12.14
CA PRO A 74 1.61 -10.44 -13.52
C PRO A 74 0.23 -10.55 -14.16
N GLY A 75 0.12 -10.09 -15.41
CA GLY A 75 -1.13 -10.12 -16.18
C GLY A 75 -2.13 -9.00 -15.87
N GLN A 76 -1.83 -8.09 -14.94
CA GLN A 76 -2.67 -6.95 -14.63
C GLN A 76 -2.41 -5.79 -15.59
N LYS A 77 -3.48 -5.26 -16.20
CA LYS A 77 -3.42 -4.02 -16.97
C LYS A 77 -3.48 -2.82 -16.01
N VAL A 78 -2.60 -1.86 -16.20
CA VAL A 78 -2.49 -0.67 -15.35
C VAL A 78 -2.52 0.57 -16.22
N MET A 79 -3.23 1.59 -15.76
CA MET A 79 -3.21 2.92 -16.35
C MET A 79 -2.44 3.86 -15.44
N CYS A 80 -1.42 4.51 -15.98
CA CYS A 80 -0.56 5.44 -15.26
C CYS A 80 -0.71 6.86 -15.80
N ASP A 81 -0.86 7.79 -14.89
CA ASP A 81 -0.89 9.22 -15.16
C ASP A 81 0.51 9.79 -14.93
N VAL A 82 1.09 10.35 -15.99
CA VAL A 82 2.43 10.93 -15.99
C VAL A 82 2.32 12.42 -16.16
N GLN A 83 3.04 13.17 -15.36
CA GLN A 83 3.06 14.63 -15.39
C GLN A 83 4.48 15.19 -15.49
N VAL A 84 4.58 16.34 -16.12
CA VAL A 84 5.82 17.13 -16.21
C VAL A 84 5.60 18.46 -15.53
N LEU A 85 6.53 18.84 -14.67
CA LEU A 85 6.51 20.08 -13.91
C LEU A 85 7.52 21.08 -14.47
N SER A 86 7.16 22.36 -14.43
CA SER A 86 8.07 23.45 -14.70
C SER A 86 8.95 23.79 -13.50
N GLN A 87 9.83 24.75 -13.65
CA GLN A 87 10.68 25.26 -12.57
C GLN A 87 9.88 25.86 -11.41
N SER A 88 8.67 26.34 -11.65
CA SER A 88 7.73 26.84 -10.62
C SER A 88 6.85 25.75 -10.00
N TYR A 89 7.10 24.47 -10.31
CA TYR A 89 6.29 23.32 -9.91
C TYR A 89 4.86 23.32 -10.48
N ALA A 90 4.60 24.08 -11.52
CA ALA A 90 3.34 24.01 -12.24
C ALA A 90 3.35 22.81 -13.20
N VAL A 91 2.21 22.14 -13.33
CA VAL A 91 2.04 21.04 -14.30
C VAL A 91 1.98 21.65 -15.70
N VAL A 92 2.96 21.36 -16.53
CA VAL A 92 3.09 21.87 -17.90
C VAL A 92 2.86 20.79 -18.95
N GLY A 93 2.81 19.52 -18.55
CA GLY A 93 2.47 18.39 -19.38
C GLY A 93 1.79 17.30 -18.57
N TYR A 94 0.83 16.62 -19.19
CA TYR A 94 0.09 15.53 -18.58
C TYR A 94 -0.28 14.49 -19.64
N LYS A 95 -0.09 13.22 -19.31
CA LYS A 95 -0.43 12.12 -20.21
C LYS A 95 -0.82 10.89 -19.42
N THR A 96 -1.94 10.28 -19.79
CA THR A 96 -2.34 8.97 -19.28
C THR A 96 -1.92 7.90 -20.28
N ILE A 97 -1.23 6.88 -19.79
CA ILE A 97 -0.78 5.74 -20.62
C ILE A 97 -1.28 4.43 -20.02
N ALA A 98 -1.56 3.48 -20.91
CA ALA A 98 -1.87 2.10 -20.52
C ALA A 98 -0.59 1.28 -20.55
N VAL A 99 -0.29 0.59 -19.43
CA VAL A 99 0.80 -0.38 -19.35
C VAL A 99 0.25 -1.75 -19.64
N GLU A 100 0.69 -2.35 -20.74
CA GLU A 100 0.20 -3.66 -21.19
C GLU A 100 0.51 -4.76 -20.17
N PRO A 101 -0.39 -5.75 -20.02
CA PRO A 101 -0.15 -6.90 -19.16
C PRO A 101 1.13 -7.65 -19.59
N SER A 102 1.94 -8.04 -18.63
CA SER A 102 3.13 -8.87 -18.87
C SER A 102 3.29 -9.93 -17.80
N ALA A 103 4.08 -10.96 -18.09
CA ALA A 103 4.43 -11.99 -17.11
C ALA A 103 5.39 -11.48 -16.03
N ASN A 104 6.07 -10.37 -16.27
CA ASN A 104 6.98 -9.75 -15.33
C ASN A 104 6.22 -8.89 -14.31
N ARG A 105 6.60 -9.01 -13.06
CA ARG A 105 6.03 -8.23 -11.96
C ARG A 105 6.41 -6.76 -12.05
N SER A 106 7.62 -6.47 -12.48
CA SER A 106 8.17 -5.13 -12.64
C SER A 106 8.48 -4.87 -14.10
N VAL A 107 8.03 -3.72 -14.61
CA VAL A 107 8.23 -3.29 -15.99
C VAL A 107 8.67 -1.83 -16.01
N VAL A 108 9.75 -1.55 -16.74
CA VAL A 108 10.19 -0.18 -17.01
C VAL A 108 9.47 0.34 -18.25
N VAL A 109 8.86 1.49 -18.12
CA VAL A 109 8.10 2.15 -19.18
C VAL A 109 8.71 3.52 -19.46
N SER A 110 8.89 3.82 -20.72
CA SER A 110 9.28 5.15 -21.19
C SER A 110 8.15 5.75 -22.02
N THR A 111 7.86 7.01 -21.80
CA THR A 111 6.86 7.75 -22.58
C THR A 111 7.25 9.19 -22.77
N VAL A 112 6.94 9.71 -23.95
CA VAL A 112 7.11 11.14 -24.25
C VAL A 112 5.84 11.88 -23.91
N VAL A 113 5.99 12.92 -23.10
CA VAL A 113 4.91 13.83 -22.70
C VAL A 113 5.11 15.17 -23.39
N ASN A 114 4.08 15.62 -24.08
CA ASN A 114 4.09 16.97 -24.65
C ASN A 114 3.83 18.01 -23.57
N THR A 115 4.62 19.05 -23.59
CA THR A 115 4.57 20.15 -22.61
C THR A 115 4.22 21.46 -23.28
N THR A 116 3.64 22.37 -22.53
CA THR A 116 3.31 23.73 -23.00
C THR A 116 4.47 24.72 -22.86
N GLU A 117 5.43 24.38 -22.00
CA GLU A 117 6.68 25.10 -21.79
C GLU A 117 7.77 24.13 -21.31
N LEU A 118 8.98 24.62 -21.12
CA LEU A 118 10.12 23.81 -20.72
C LEU A 118 9.86 23.05 -19.41
N GLY A 119 9.85 21.72 -19.49
CA GLY A 119 9.77 20.84 -18.34
C GLY A 119 11.09 20.77 -17.57
N THR A 120 11.00 20.78 -16.26
CA THR A 120 12.16 20.66 -15.37
C THR A 120 12.21 19.31 -14.66
N THR A 121 11.05 18.68 -14.48
CA THR A 121 10.93 17.40 -13.79
C THR A 121 9.77 16.60 -14.39
N GLY A 122 9.99 15.33 -14.67
CA GLY A 122 8.94 14.38 -15.07
C GLY A 122 8.77 13.30 -14.00
N LEU A 123 7.53 13.01 -13.64
CA LEU A 123 7.21 12.00 -12.62
C LEU A 123 5.86 11.32 -12.90
N VAL A 124 5.65 10.19 -12.26
CA VAL A 124 4.35 9.52 -12.26
C VAL A 124 3.50 10.08 -11.11
N ASP A 125 2.31 10.56 -11.44
CA ASP A 125 1.36 11.06 -10.45
C ASP A 125 0.64 9.90 -9.75
N SER A 126 0.03 9.00 -10.53
CA SER A 126 -0.67 7.83 -10.00
C SER A 126 -0.77 6.72 -11.03
N CYS A 127 -0.90 5.49 -10.56
CA CYS A 127 -1.24 4.32 -11.39
C CYS A 127 -2.43 3.57 -10.78
N ARG A 128 -3.37 3.14 -11.62
CA ARG A 128 -4.59 2.43 -11.22
C ARG A 128 -4.97 1.29 -12.16
#